data_5dfa2519ff1241e9df143ebce42bd5d7
#
_entry.id   5dfa2519ff1241e9df143ebce42bd5d7
#
_cell.length_a   1.000
_cell.length_b   1.000
_cell.length_c   1.000
_cell.angle_alpha   90.00
_cell.angle_beta   90.00
_cell.angle_gamma   90.00
#
_symmetry.space_group_name_H-M   'P 1'
#
loop_
_entity.id
_entity.type
_entity.pdbx_description
1 polymer ?
#
loop_
_entity_poly.entity_id
_entity_poly.type
_entity_poly.pdbx_seq_one_letter_code
_entity_poly.pdbx_strand_id
1 'polypeptide(L)'
;MNRNLVAWVMLLASALAFASPDSLVIDVHSAKASFQSPTGIWWPKSVGKSARKSSAKRANAPVVVWFHGGMGSANCAKGLVAGTDFAELYPEKIVVSVSACRENHWVTPAAITAIDAALDSIAARRKSPVERVSLVGVSDGSLGVLVYSLEGRRAVEDRLLMSSFGAFLGEPAGLASPKKMHTGRFRFLQGGKDRLYPSDQTVPWITEFCKAVQVDCELRFDPEGEHDWSYWKGKRMDWIRDAIRK
;
A
#
# COMPACT_ATOMS: atom_id res chain seq x y z
N MET A 1 8.70 63.39 -22.17
CA MET A 1 9.24 62.66 -21.00
C MET A 1 8.30 61.50 -20.66
N ASN A 2 8.58 60.30 -21.22
CA ASN A 2 7.78 59.09 -20.95
C ASN A 2 8.52 58.24 -19.93
N ARG A 3 7.90 58.06 -18.76
CA ARG A 3 8.39 57.16 -17.70
C ARG A 3 7.73 55.80 -17.92
N ASN A 4 8.51 54.84 -18.43
CA ASN A 4 8.10 53.44 -18.51
C ASN A 4 8.07 52.85 -17.09
N LEU A 5 6.86 52.48 -16.65
CA LEU A 5 6.64 51.70 -15.43
C LEU A 5 6.90 50.22 -15.78
N VAL A 6 7.99 49.66 -15.29
CA VAL A 6 8.24 48.23 -15.38
C VAL A 6 7.58 47.53 -14.18
N ALA A 7 6.49 46.84 -14.42
CA ALA A 7 5.82 46.01 -13.41
C ALA A 7 6.59 44.70 -13.27
N TRP A 8 7.20 44.48 -12.10
CA TRP A 8 7.78 43.19 -11.72
C TRP A 8 6.65 42.24 -11.25
N VAL A 9 6.32 41.24 -12.05
CA VAL A 9 5.45 40.17 -11.62
C VAL A 9 6.35 39.18 -10.85
N MET A 10 6.26 39.21 -9.53
CA MET A 10 6.82 38.15 -8.70
C MET A 10 5.89 36.91 -8.83
N LEU A 11 6.31 35.94 -9.61
CA LEU A 11 5.75 34.59 -9.53
C LEU A 11 6.18 33.98 -8.18
N LEU A 12 5.28 34.01 -7.22
CA LEU A 12 5.37 33.15 -6.05
C LEU A 12 5.12 31.71 -6.50
N ALA A 13 6.20 31.00 -6.85
CA ALA A 13 6.17 29.57 -6.93
C ALA A 13 5.90 29.02 -5.51
N SER A 14 4.65 28.71 -5.22
CA SER A 14 4.29 27.91 -4.06
C SER A 14 4.92 26.52 -4.27
N ALA A 15 6.12 26.33 -3.76
CA ALA A 15 6.71 25.00 -3.63
C ALA A 15 5.74 24.21 -2.74
N LEU A 16 4.96 23.33 -3.34
CA LEU A 16 4.28 22.26 -2.63
C LEU A 16 5.39 21.43 -1.98
N ALA A 17 5.68 21.68 -0.72
CA ALA A 17 6.58 20.86 0.06
C ALA A 17 5.94 19.49 0.19
N PHE A 18 6.36 18.57 -0.66
CA PHE A 18 6.06 17.16 -0.50
C PHE A 18 6.61 16.76 0.87
N ALA A 19 5.76 16.22 1.74
CA ALA A 19 6.22 15.73 3.02
C ALA A 19 7.18 14.57 2.75
N SER A 20 8.45 14.77 3.05
CA SER A 20 9.42 13.67 3.03
C SER A 20 8.98 12.62 4.04
N PRO A 21 9.09 11.32 3.73
CA PRO A 21 8.78 10.28 4.69
C PRO A 21 9.75 10.33 5.87
N ASP A 22 9.25 10.00 7.05
CA ASP A 22 10.14 9.54 8.10
C ASP A 22 10.73 8.21 7.67
N SER A 23 12.04 8.16 7.49
CA SER A 23 12.72 6.93 7.10
C SER A 23 13.18 6.17 8.34
N LEU A 24 12.99 4.85 8.32
CA LEU A 24 13.59 3.96 9.30
C LEU A 24 14.08 2.69 8.59
N VAL A 25 15.00 2.00 9.23
CA VAL A 25 15.45 0.68 8.78
C VAL A 25 14.93 -0.33 9.79
N ILE A 26 14.20 -1.32 9.30
CA ILE A 26 13.75 -2.44 10.11
C ILE A 26 14.77 -3.56 9.99
N ASP A 27 15.43 -3.86 11.09
CA ASP A 27 16.30 -5.02 11.19
C ASP A 27 15.46 -6.25 11.52
N VAL A 28 15.52 -7.25 10.65
CA VAL A 28 14.85 -8.53 10.86
C VAL A 28 15.89 -9.61 11.03
N HIS A 29 15.82 -10.27 12.18
CA HIS A 29 16.68 -11.39 12.51
C HIS A 29 15.85 -12.67 12.57
N SER A 30 16.25 -13.66 11.81
CA SER A 30 15.71 -15.01 11.89
C SER A 30 16.84 -16.02 12.11
N ALA A 31 16.52 -17.23 12.49
CA ALA A 31 17.53 -18.30 12.65
C ALA A 31 18.33 -18.59 11.37
N LYS A 32 17.82 -18.18 10.20
CA LYS A 32 18.41 -18.45 8.90
C LYS A 32 18.97 -17.24 8.16
N ALA A 33 18.54 -16.04 8.51
CA ALA A 33 18.95 -14.82 7.81
C ALA A 33 18.73 -13.56 8.66
N SER A 34 19.61 -12.58 8.48
CA SER A 34 19.41 -11.21 8.93
C SER A 34 19.30 -10.32 7.71
N PHE A 35 18.33 -9.42 7.66
CA PHE A 35 18.24 -8.45 6.60
C PHE A 35 17.71 -7.12 7.11
N GLN A 36 18.02 -6.08 6.39
CA GLN A 36 17.56 -4.72 6.64
C GLN A 36 16.49 -4.34 5.62
N SER A 37 15.36 -3.86 6.10
CA SER A 37 14.27 -3.38 5.26
C SER A 37 14.12 -1.87 5.40
N PRO A 38 14.57 -1.08 4.42
CA PRO A 38 14.26 0.34 4.37
C PRO A 38 12.75 0.56 4.36
N THR A 39 12.27 1.42 5.25
CA THR A 39 10.85 1.65 5.46
C THR A 39 10.57 3.16 5.48
N GLY A 40 9.57 3.59 4.73
CA GLY A 40 9.04 4.94 4.75
C GLY A 40 7.73 5.02 5.50
N ILE A 41 7.56 6.07 6.33
CA ILE A 41 6.33 6.36 7.03
C ILE A 41 5.91 7.80 6.70
N TRP A 42 4.73 7.97 6.14
CA TRP A 42 4.12 9.27 5.87
C TRP A 42 3.00 9.49 6.89
N TRP A 43 3.20 10.52 7.70
CA TRP A 43 2.21 10.90 8.71
C TRP A 43 1.13 11.80 8.11
N PRO A 44 -0.11 11.78 8.63
CA PRO A 44 -1.16 12.67 8.19
C PRO A 44 -0.72 14.13 8.26
N LYS A 45 -1.03 14.90 7.22
CA LYS A 45 -0.79 16.35 7.23
C LYS A 45 -1.64 16.97 8.34
N SER A 46 -1.02 17.80 9.19
CA SER A 46 -1.75 18.55 10.20
C SER A 46 -2.61 19.62 9.53
N VAL A 47 -3.91 19.42 9.53
CA VAL A 47 -4.86 20.45 9.09
C VAL A 47 -5.14 21.37 10.26
N GLY A 48 -4.55 22.58 10.25
CA GLY A 48 -4.87 23.68 11.19
C GLY A 48 -3.82 23.96 12.27
N LYS A 49 -3.86 25.19 12.76
CA LYS A 49 -2.85 25.84 13.61
C LYS A 49 -2.76 25.38 15.08
N SER A 50 -3.37 24.27 15.49
CA SER A 50 -3.32 23.79 16.88
C SER A 50 -2.54 22.47 17.00
N ALA A 51 -1.33 22.55 17.55
CA ALA A 51 -0.46 21.39 17.82
C ALA A 51 -1.13 20.30 18.68
N ARG A 52 -2.03 20.67 19.59
CA ARG A 52 -2.74 19.75 20.47
C ARG A 52 -3.80 18.89 19.74
N LYS A 53 -4.54 19.49 18.77
CA LYS A 53 -5.46 18.73 17.89
C LYS A 53 -4.72 17.85 16.89
N SER A 54 -3.52 18.26 16.48
CA SER A 54 -2.63 17.51 15.60
C SER A 54 -2.13 16.19 16.24
N SER A 55 -1.78 16.21 17.53
CA SER A 55 -1.30 14.99 18.21
C SER A 55 -2.40 13.94 18.41
N ALA A 56 -3.60 14.35 18.81
CA ALA A 56 -4.75 13.45 18.96
C ALA A 56 -5.20 12.86 17.60
N LYS A 57 -5.15 13.64 16.53
CA LYS A 57 -5.45 13.15 15.17
C LYS A 57 -4.42 12.13 14.69
N ARG A 58 -3.13 12.32 14.99
CA ARG A 58 -2.08 11.34 14.68
C ARG A 58 -2.22 10.06 15.48
N ALA A 59 -2.62 10.13 16.74
CA ALA A 59 -2.77 8.98 17.61
C ALA A 59 -3.80 7.95 17.09
N ASN A 60 -4.86 8.42 16.42
CA ASN A 60 -5.97 7.59 15.97
C ASN A 60 -6.09 7.47 14.44
N ALA A 61 -5.12 7.99 13.69
CA ALA A 61 -5.16 7.93 12.24
C ALA A 61 -5.12 6.47 11.75
N PRO A 62 -6.01 6.07 10.81
CA PRO A 62 -5.95 4.76 10.19
C PRO A 62 -4.62 4.54 9.47
N VAL A 63 -4.18 3.30 9.38
CA VAL A 63 -2.91 2.94 8.76
C VAL A 63 -3.14 2.21 7.45
N VAL A 64 -2.45 2.65 6.39
CA VAL A 64 -2.39 1.98 5.09
C VAL A 64 -0.99 1.44 4.88
N VAL A 65 -0.88 0.15 4.57
CA VAL A 65 0.38 -0.51 4.21
C VAL A 65 0.45 -0.66 2.70
N TRP A 66 1.51 -0.12 2.11
CA TRP A 66 1.80 -0.25 0.69
C TRP A 66 2.82 -1.37 0.43
N PHE A 67 2.44 -2.27 -0.46
CA PHE A 67 3.26 -3.38 -0.96
C PHE A 67 3.65 -3.11 -2.41
N HIS A 68 4.90 -2.78 -2.65
CA HIS A 68 5.39 -2.51 -4.00
C HIS A 68 5.52 -3.77 -4.86
N GLY A 69 5.48 -3.63 -6.18
CA GLY A 69 5.74 -4.72 -7.12
C GLY A 69 7.23 -5.05 -7.28
N GLY A 70 7.52 -6.13 -7.99
CA GLY A 70 8.87 -6.55 -8.38
C GLY A 70 9.57 -7.41 -7.34
N MET A 71 9.19 -8.68 -7.32
CA MET A 71 9.81 -9.73 -6.51
C MET A 71 11.31 -9.87 -6.81
N GLY A 72 12.11 -10.08 -5.77
CA GLY A 72 13.54 -10.33 -5.91
C GLY A 72 14.37 -9.13 -6.40
N SER A 73 13.78 -7.92 -6.45
CA SER A 73 14.51 -6.73 -6.88
C SER A 73 15.73 -6.46 -6.00
N ALA A 74 16.86 -6.14 -6.63
CA ALA A 74 18.05 -5.65 -5.93
C ALA A 74 17.85 -4.22 -5.36
N ASN A 75 16.83 -3.50 -5.82
CA ASN A 75 16.52 -2.15 -5.33
C ASN A 75 15.74 -2.18 -4.02
N CYS A 76 16.44 -2.15 -2.91
CA CYS A 76 15.84 -2.10 -1.57
C CYS A 76 15.22 -0.73 -1.21
N ALA A 77 15.27 0.26 -2.08
CA ALA A 77 14.61 1.54 -1.89
C ALA A 77 13.22 1.61 -2.56
N LYS A 78 12.76 0.57 -3.24
CA LYS A 78 11.47 0.57 -3.94
C LYS A 78 10.30 0.99 -3.07
N GLY A 79 10.25 0.51 -1.84
CA GLY A 79 9.20 0.88 -0.89
C GLY A 79 9.16 2.37 -0.56
N LEU A 80 10.26 3.08 -0.71
CA LEU A 80 10.34 4.51 -0.39
C LEU A 80 9.79 5.42 -1.50
N VAL A 81 9.62 4.92 -2.72
CA VAL A 81 9.27 5.76 -3.88
C VAL A 81 7.77 5.97 -4.01
N ALA A 82 6.98 4.92 -3.96
CA ALA A 82 5.55 4.99 -4.25
C ALA A 82 4.68 5.40 -3.04
N GLY A 83 5.21 5.37 -1.83
CA GLY A 83 4.46 5.76 -0.62
C GLY A 83 3.99 7.21 -0.64
N THR A 84 4.70 8.10 -1.32
CA THR A 84 4.30 9.51 -1.49
C THR A 84 2.96 9.63 -2.22
N ASP A 85 2.73 8.84 -3.27
CA ASP A 85 1.49 8.85 -4.04
C ASP A 85 0.29 8.48 -3.16
N PHE A 86 0.46 7.49 -2.29
CA PHE A 86 -0.58 7.07 -1.35
C PHE A 86 -0.78 8.06 -0.20
N ALA A 87 0.29 8.72 0.27
CA ALA A 87 0.18 9.77 1.27
C ALA A 87 -0.58 11.01 0.74
N GLU A 88 -0.48 11.28 -0.55
CA GLU A 88 -1.27 12.33 -1.20
C GLU A 88 -2.72 11.90 -1.41
N LEU A 89 -2.94 10.64 -1.75
CA LEU A 89 -4.26 10.07 -1.99
C LEU A 89 -5.07 9.94 -0.68
N TYR A 90 -4.40 9.62 0.42
CA TYR A 90 -5.00 9.42 1.75
C TYR A 90 -4.36 10.36 2.80
N PRO A 91 -4.54 11.68 2.67
CA PRO A 91 -3.83 12.66 3.49
C PRO A 91 -4.18 12.63 4.99
N GLU A 92 -5.26 11.93 5.36
CA GLU A 92 -5.70 11.73 6.74
C GLU A 92 -5.18 10.44 7.38
N LYS A 93 -4.52 9.58 6.60
CA LYS A 93 -4.03 8.28 7.05
C LYS A 93 -2.52 8.28 7.27
N ILE A 94 -2.04 7.36 8.06
CA ILE A 94 -0.62 7.00 8.10
C ILE A 94 -0.38 6.03 6.97
N VAL A 95 0.54 6.35 6.06
CA VAL A 95 0.98 5.41 5.02
C VAL A 95 2.33 4.84 5.43
N VAL A 96 2.47 3.55 5.36
CA VAL A 96 3.75 2.86 5.59
C VAL A 96 4.09 2.00 4.38
N SER A 97 5.33 2.08 3.96
CA SER A 97 5.89 1.28 2.87
C SER A 97 7.17 0.62 3.34
N VAL A 98 7.12 -0.69 3.45
CA VAL A 98 8.27 -1.54 3.77
C VAL A 98 8.88 -2.03 2.47
N SER A 99 10.19 -2.09 2.35
CA SER A 99 10.83 -2.65 1.16
C SER A 99 11.06 -4.14 1.28
N ALA A 100 10.51 -4.89 0.32
CA ALA A 100 10.91 -6.26 0.06
C ALA A 100 11.92 -6.26 -1.10
N CYS A 101 13.10 -6.83 -0.91
CA CYS A 101 14.17 -6.80 -1.90
C CYS A 101 15.08 -8.02 -1.77
N ARG A 102 15.79 -8.33 -2.85
CA ARG A 102 16.69 -9.48 -2.94
C ARG A 102 15.97 -10.80 -2.60
N GLU A 103 16.48 -11.54 -1.64
CA GLU A 103 15.90 -12.81 -1.17
C GLU A 103 14.69 -12.62 -0.25
N ASN A 104 14.48 -11.39 0.27
CA ASN A 104 13.36 -11.05 1.09
C ASN A 104 12.23 -10.50 0.22
N HIS A 105 11.32 -11.35 -0.18
CA HIS A 105 10.12 -10.99 -0.96
C HIS A 105 8.85 -11.27 -0.15
N TRP A 106 7.73 -10.74 -0.62
CA TRP A 106 6.48 -10.68 0.13
C TRP A 106 5.92 -12.03 0.63
N VAL A 107 6.29 -13.13 -0.01
CA VAL A 107 5.86 -14.48 0.41
C VAL A 107 6.79 -15.11 1.44
N THR A 108 7.73 -14.37 2.00
CA THR A 108 8.63 -14.86 3.05
C THR A 108 8.14 -14.44 4.45
N PRO A 109 8.32 -15.29 5.48
CA PRO A 109 8.01 -14.92 6.86
C PRO A 109 8.76 -13.66 7.32
N ALA A 110 9.94 -13.43 6.76
CA ALA A 110 10.78 -12.30 7.08
C ALA A 110 10.16 -10.96 6.62
N ALA A 111 9.54 -10.92 5.43
CA ALA A 111 8.83 -9.73 4.96
C ALA A 111 7.61 -9.41 5.85
N ILE A 112 6.84 -10.41 6.26
CA ILE A 112 5.71 -10.25 7.18
C ILE A 112 6.18 -9.72 8.55
N THR A 113 7.29 -10.25 9.05
CA THR A 113 7.91 -9.76 10.30
C THR A 113 8.34 -8.30 10.18
N ALA A 114 8.92 -7.89 9.05
CA ALA A 114 9.31 -6.49 8.81
C ALA A 114 8.11 -5.54 8.82
N ILE A 115 7.00 -5.95 8.23
CA ILE A 115 5.76 -5.16 8.23
C ILE A 115 5.23 -5.01 9.67
N ASP A 116 5.15 -6.11 10.41
CA ASP A 116 4.68 -6.06 11.80
C ASP A 116 5.59 -5.20 12.68
N ALA A 117 6.91 -5.24 12.49
CA ALA A 117 7.87 -4.39 13.21
C ALA A 117 7.71 -2.90 12.84
N ALA A 118 7.44 -2.59 11.57
CA ALA A 118 7.13 -1.23 11.15
C ALA A 118 5.84 -0.71 11.81
N LEU A 119 4.80 -1.54 11.91
CA LEU A 119 3.54 -1.21 12.58
C LEU A 119 3.71 -1.05 14.10
N ASP A 120 4.58 -1.84 14.73
CA ASP A 120 4.95 -1.67 16.13
C ASP A 120 5.69 -0.34 16.36
N SER A 121 6.56 0.06 15.44
CA SER A 121 7.25 1.36 15.47
C SER A 121 6.26 2.52 15.34
N ILE A 122 5.24 2.39 14.50
CA ILE A 122 4.16 3.38 14.39
C ILE A 122 3.37 3.44 15.70
N ALA A 123 3.00 2.30 16.27
CA ALA A 123 2.26 2.23 17.55
C ALA A 123 3.02 2.93 18.67
N ALA A 124 4.33 2.67 18.79
CA ALA A 124 5.19 3.32 19.79
C ALA A 124 5.25 4.84 19.60
N ARG A 125 5.46 5.30 18.37
CA ARG A 125 5.56 6.75 18.04
C ARG A 125 4.27 7.50 18.27
N ARG A 126 3.11 6.92 17.95
CA ARG A 126 1.79 7.53 18.14
C ARG A 126 1.21 7.32 19.55
N LYS A 127 1.88 6.50 20.38
CA LYS A 127 1.45 6.12 21.73
C LYS A 127 0.04 5.51 21.75
N SER A 128 -0.30 4.74 20.73
CA SER A 128 -1.59 4.08 20.57
C SER A 128 -1.40 2.83 19.70
N PRO A 129 -2.04 1.70 20.03
CA PRO A 129 -1.87 0.45 19.27
C PRO A 129 -2.36 0.60 17.82
N VAL A 130 -1.70 -0.10 16.91
CA VAL A 130 -2.20 -0.34 15.55
C VAL A 130 -2.89 -1.69 15.56
N GLU A 131 -4.19 -1.71 15.72
CA GLU A 131 -4.96 -2.96 15.76
C GLU A 131 -5.42 -3.38 14.38
N ARG A 132 -5.71 -2.41 13.51
CA ARG A 132 -6.28 -2.60 12.19
C ARG A 132 -5.49 -1.85 11.14
N VAL A 133 -5.44 -2.41 9.94
CA VAL A 133 -4.75 -1.83 8.78
C VAL A 133 -5.56 -2.02 7.50
N SER A 134 -5.36 -1.13 6.55
CA SER A 134 -5.74 -1.35 5.15
C SER A 134 -4.49 -1.69 4.34
N LEU A 135 -4.59 -2.61 3.41
CA LEU A 135 -3.48 -3.09 2.60
C LEU A 135 -3.67 -2.72 1.14
N VAL A 136 -2.62 -2.28 0.49
CA VAL A 136 -2.63 -1.93 -0.93
C VAL A 136 -1.40 -2.54 -1.60
N GLY A 137 -1.58 -3.27 -2.69
CA GLY A 137 -0.47 -3.90 -3.40
C GLY A 137 -0.64 -3.91 -4.91
N VAL A 138 0.48 -3.96 -5.62
CA VAL A 138 0.52 -4.14 -7.08
C VAL A 138 1.44 -5.30 -7.44
N SER A 139 1.04 -6.13 -8.41
CA SER A 139 1.85 -7.27 -8.87
C SER A 139 2.23 -8.18 -7.69
N ASP A 140 3.52 -8.46 -7.48
CA ASP A 140 4.01 -9.21 -6.30
C ASP A 140 3.55 -8.61 -4.97
N GLY A 141 3.38 -7.28 -4.90
CA GLY A 141 2.83 -6.64 -3.73
C GLY A 141 1.40 -7.10 -3.41
N SER A 142 0.62 -7.46 -4.43
CA SER A 142 -0.71 -8.04 -4.24
C SER A 142 -0.64 -9.45 -3.61
N LEU A 143 0.40 -10.25 -3.94
CA LEU A 143 0.67 -11.50 -3.23
C LEU A 143 1.00 -11.22 -1.76
N GLY A 144 1.80 -10.19 -1.50
CA GLY A 144 2.09 -9.70 -0.14
C GLY A 144 0.85 -9.32 0.64
N VAL A 145 -0.14 -8.68 0.00
CA VAL A 145 -1.44 -8.37 0.61
C VAL A 145 -2.17 -9.65 1.04
N LEU A 146 -2.19 -10.69 0.19
CA LEU A 146 -2.80 -11.97 0.52
C LEU A 146 -2.06 -12.68 1.66
N VAL A 147 -0.73 -12.76 1.58
CA VAL A 147 0.08 -13.43 2.61
C VAL A 147 -0.02 -12.70 3.95
N TYR A 148 0.06 -11.35 3.97
CA TYR A 148 -0.13 -10.61 5.23
C TYR A 148 -1.54 -10.79 5.79
N SER A 149 -2.56 -10.88 4.94
CA SER A 149 -3.93 -11.15 5.39
C SER A 149 -4.08 -12.49 6.11
N LEU A 150 -3.27 -13.48 5.69
CA LEU A 150 -3.26 -14.82 6.30
C LEU A 150 -2.40 -14.88 7.56
N GLU A 151 -1.22 -14.26 7.55
CA GLU A 151 -0.18 -14.49 8.56
C GLU A 151 0.06 -13.30 9.47
N GLY A 152 -0.20 -12.05 9.00
CA GLY A 152 0.05 -10.83 9.76
C GLY A 152 -0.69 -10.76 11.08
N ARG A 153 -0.15 -10.00 12.02
CA ARG A 153 -0.69 -9.88 13.39
C ARG A 153 -1.87 -8.91 13.51
N ARG A 154 -2.05 -8.02 12.53
CA ARG A 154 -3.09 -6.99 12.57
C ARG A 154 -4.36 -7.44 11.83
N ALA A 155 -5.52 -7.02 12.32
CA ALA A 155 -6.77 -7.20 11.59
C ALA A 155 -6.74 -6.35 10.31
N VAL A 156 -7.28 -6.89 9.20
CA VAL A 156 -7.30 -6.20 7.91
C VAL A 156 -8.70 -5.75 7.57
N GLU A 157 -8.88 -4.44 7.36
CA GLU A 157 -10.19 -3.84 7.03
C GLU A 157 -10.46 -3.77 5.54
N ASP A 158 -9.50 -3.31 4.78
CA ASP A 158 -9.60 -3.18 3.33
C ASP A 158 -8.36 -3.75 2.65
N ARG A 159 -8.56 -4.40 1.52
CA ARG A 159 -7.51 -4.96 0.68
C ARG A 159 -7.71 -4.48 -0.74
N LEU A 160 -6.72 -3.80 -1.29
CA LEU A 160 -6.66 -3.42 -2.69
C LEU A 160 -5.53 -4.19 -3.36
N LEU A 161 -5.87 -4.98 -4.36
CA LEU A 161 -4.96 -5.83 -5.11
C LEU A 161 -5.02 -5.42 -6.58
N MET A 162 -3.93 -4.88 -7.09
CA MET A 162 -3.82 -4.44 -8.49
C MET A 162 -2.92 -5.39 -9.25
N SER A 163 -3.34 -5.80 -10.45
CA SER A 163 -2.58 -6.75 -11.28
C SER A 163 -2.16 -7.97 -10.47
N SER A 164 -3.15 -8.68 -9.91
CA SER A 164 -2.92 -9.76 -8.94
C SER A 164 -3.18 -11.13 -9.55
N PHE A 165 -2.32 -12.11 -9.24
CA PHE A 165 -2.56 -13.50 -9.59
C PHE A 165 -2.28 -14.42 -8.40
N GLY A 166 -3.29 -14.59 -7.56
CA GLY A 166 -3.19 -15.39 -6.33
C GLY A 166 -2.91 -16.89 -6.55
N ALA A 167 -3.05 -17.42 -7.77
CA ALA A 167 -2.74 -18.80 -8.09
C ALA A 167 -1.28 -19.19 -7.76
N PHE A 168 -0.37 -18.24 -7.69
CA PHE A 168 1.00 -18.50 -7.18
C PHE A 168 1.03 -18.92 -5.71
N LEU A 169 -0.02 -18.64 -4.95
CA LEU A 169 -0.13 -19.00 -3.52
C LEU A 169 -1.02 -20.23 -3.32
N GLY A 170 -1.94 -20.51 -4.24
CA GLY A 170 -2.82 -21.65 -4.15
C GLY A 170 -4.18 -21.45 -4.83
N GLU A 171 -5.03 -22.44 -4.66
CA GLU A 171 -6.39 -22.41 -5.18
C GLU A 171 -7.29 -21.43 -4.44
N PRO A 172 -8.26 -20.80 -5.12
CA PRO A 172 -9.13 -19.76 -4.55
C PRO A 172 -9.81 -20.18 -3.24
N ALA A 173 -10.43 -21.35 -3.21
CA ALA A 173 -11.16 -21.85 -2.05
C ALA A 173 -10.23 -22.10 -0.85
N GLY A 174 -9.02 -22.64 -1.10
CA GLY A 174 -8.02 -22.87 -0.07
C GLY A 174 -7.54 -21.58 0.58
N LEU A 175 -7.22 -20.56 -0.24
CA LEU A 175 -6.79 -19.25 0.25
C LEU A 175 -7.91 -18.49 0.94
N ALA A 176 -9.17 -18.67 0.52
CA ALA A 176 -10.32 -18.02 1.14
C ALA A 176 -10.74 -18.66 2.46
N SER A 177 -10.41 -19.93 2.73
CA SER A 177 -10.94 -20.70 3.87
C SER A 177 -10.55 -20.17 5.27
N PRO A 178 -9.37 -19.58 5.54
CA PRO A 178 -8.99 -19.11 6.86
C PRO A 178 -9.90 -17.98 7.37
N LYS A 179 -10.29 -18.02 8.66
CA LYS A 179 -11.18 -17.03 9.28
C LYS A 179 -10.76 -15.57 9.07
N LYS A 180 -9.45 -15.30 9.02
CA LYS A 180 -8.91 -13.95 8.75
C LYS A 180 -9.33 -13.40 7.38
N MET A 181 -9.61 -14.27 6.42
CA MET A 181 -10.07 -13.87 5.08
C MET A 181 -11.55 -13.51 5.05
N HIS A 182 -12.33 -13.95 6.03
CA HIS A 182 -13.76 -13.65 6.15
C HIS A 182 -14.04 -12.32 6.87
N THR A 183 -13.09 -11.39 6.88
CA THR A 183 -13.25 -10.06 7.47
C THR A 183 -12.79 -8.97 6.52
N GLY A 184 -13.38 -7.79 6.64
CA GLY A 184 -13.02 -6.65 5.81
C GLY A 184 -13.55 -6.75 4.37
N ARG A 185 -12.85 -6.13 3.44
CA ARG A 185 -13.23 -6.08 2.02
C ARG A 185 -12.05 -6.43 1.12
N PHE A 186 -12.37 -6.93 -0.08
CA PHE A 186 -11.41 -7.11 -1.17
C PHE A 186 -11.81 -6.28 -2.37
N ARG A 187 -10.84 -5.59 -2.95
CA ARG A 187 -10.95 -4.87 -4.21
C ARG A 187 -9.83 -5.31 -5.12
N PHE A 188 -10.19 -5.90 -6.24
CA PHE A 188 -9.24 -6.30 -7.27
C PHE A 188 -9.35 -5.34 -8.45
N LEU A 189 -8.20 -4.89 -8.96
CA LEU A 189 -8.11 -4.17 -10.22
C LEU A 189 -7.29 -5.02 -11.19
N GLN A 190 -7.91 -5.42 -12.30
CA GLN A 190 -7.26 -6.26 -13.31
C GLN A 190 -7.36 -5.63 -14.68
N GLY A 191 -6.23 -5.64 -15.39
CA GLY A 191 -6.08 -5.08 -16.72
C GLY A 191 -6.26 -6.11 -17.83
N GLY A 192 -6.94 -5.72 -18.92
CA GLY A 192 -7.10 -6.55 -20.10
C GLY A 192 -5.83 -6.64 -20.95
N LYS A 193 -4.94 -5.64 -20.84
CA LYS A 193 -3.63 -5.61 -21.53
C LYS A 193 -2.46 -6.03 -20.64
N ASP A 194 -2.75 -6.57 -19.46
CA ASP A 194 -1.74 -7.12 -18.57
C ASP A 194 -1.11 -8.37 -19.20
N ARG A 195 0.17 -8.25 -19.60
CA ARG A 195 0.90 -9.33 -20.27
C ARG A 195 1.60 -10.28 -19.30
N LEU A 196 1.82 -9.86 -18.06
CA LEU A 196 2.45 -10.69 -17.03
C LEU A 196 1.42 -11.57 -16.33
N TYR A 197 0.24 -11.03 -16.10
CA TYR A 197 -0.88 -11.76 -15.48
C TYR A 197 -2.11 -11.65 -16.40
N PRO A 198 -2.17 -12.49 -17.46
CA PRO A 198 -3.23 -12.43 -18.46
C PRO A 198 -4.63 -12.55 -17.86
N SER A 199 -5.55 -11.71 -18.35
CA SER A 199 -6.89 -11.61 -17.78
C SER A 199 -7.74 -12.87 -17.93
N ASP A 200 -7.48 -13.68 -18.96
CA ASP A 200 -8.13 -14.98 -19.16
C ASP A 200 -7.78 -16.00 -18.06
N GLN A 201 -6.68 -15.83 -17.36
CA GLN A 201 -6.27 -16.65 -16.22
C GLN A 201 -6.65 -15.99 -14.89
N THR A 202 -6.42 -14.68 -14.76
CA THR A 202 -6.59 -13.96 -13.50
C THR A 202 -8.05 -13.70 -13.15
N VAL A 203 -8.89 -13.32 -14.12
CA VAL A 203 -10.30 -13.01 -13.87
C VAL A 203 -11.09 -14.20 -13.36
N PRO A 204 -10.97 -15.42 -13.94
CA PRO A 204 -11.62 -16.59 -13.38
C PRO A 204 -11.17 -16.90 -11.95
N TRP A 205 -9.87 -16.84 -11.68
CA TRP A 205 -9.32 -17.08 -10.35
C TRP A 205 -9.88 -16.08 -9.32
N ILE A 206 -9.88 -14.78 -9.64
CA ILE A 206 -10.42 -13.73 -8.75
C ILE A 206 -11.92 -13.93 -8.52
N THR A 207 -12.65 -14.29 -9.57
CA THR A 207 -14.10 -14.54 -9.48
C THR A 207 -14.42 -15.68 -8.52
N GLU A 208 -13.69 -16.79 -8.61
CA GLU A 208 -13.85 -17.93 -7.70
C GLU A 208 -13.41 -17.57 -6.27
N PHE A 209 -12.33 -16.81 -6.11
CA PHE A 209 -11.91 -16.31 -4.80
C PHE A 209 -12.98 -15.43 -4.16
N CYS A 210 -13.56 -14.48 -4.90
CA CYS A 210 -14.63 -13.61 -4.40
C CYS A 210 -15.89 -14.40 -3.98
N LYS A 211 -16.22 -15.47 -4.68
CA LYS A 211 -17.32 -16.37 -4.27
C LYS A 211 -16.99 -17.11 -2.97
N ALA A 212 -15.74 -17.55 -2.83
CA ALA A 212 -15.32 -18.37 -1.70
C ALA A 212 -15.12 -17.57 -0.40
N VAL A 213 -14.66 -16.33 -0.47
CA VAL A 213 -14.27 -15.53 0.70
C VAL A 213 -15.46 -15.01 1.53
N GLN A 214 -16.68 -14.99 0.97
CA GLN A 214 -17.96 -14.66 1.64
C GLN A 214 -18.00 -13.30 2.35
N VAL A 215 -17.23 -12.32 1.85
CA VAL A 215 -17.25 -10.92 2.29
C VAL A 215 -17.43 -10.01 1.08
N ASP A 216 -17.53 -8.71 1.30
CA ASP A 216 -17.58 -7.72 0.23
C ASP A 216 -16.30 -7.81 -0.63
N CYS A 217 -16.42 -8.41 -1.80
CA CYS A 217 -15.35 -8.68 -2.75
C CYS A 217 -15.76 -8.22 -4.15
N GLU A 218 -14.97 -7.35 -4.77
CA GLU A 218 -15.28 -6.74 -6.06
C GLU A 218 -14.07 -6.82 -6.98
N LEU A 219 -14.29 -7.22 -8.23
CA LEU A 219 -13.33 -7.09 -9.33
C LEU A 219 -13.76 -5.94 -10.23
N ARG A 220 -12.88 -4.95 -10.40
CA ARG A 220 -12.97 -3.92 -11.43
C ARG A 220 -12.02 -4.27 -12.56
N PHE A 221 -12.59 -4.53 -13.72
CA PHE A 221 -11.84 -4.89 -14.92
C PHE A 221 -11.70 -3.69 -15.84
N ASP A 222 -10.47 -3.38 -16.23
CA ASP A 222 -10.17 -2.34 -17.22
C ASP A 222 -9.66 -2.99 -18.50
N PRO A 223 -10.41 -2.99 -19.62
CA PRO A 223 -9.96 -3.59 -20.89
C PRO A 223 -8.63 -3.01 -21.40
N GLU A 224 -8.36 -1.74 -21.09
CA GLU A 224 -7.12 -1.04 -21.49
C GLU A 224 -6.04 -1.12 -20.41
N GLY A 225 -6.33 -1.74 -19.27
CA GLY A 225 -5.46 -1.82 -18.12
C GLY A 225 -4.18 -2.58 -18.41
N GLU A 226 -3.06 -2.00 -17.97
CA GLU A 226 -1.74 -2.59 -18.04
C GLU A 226 -1.31 -3.13 -16.67
N HIS A 227 -0.15 -3.80 -16.62
CA HIS A 227 0.35 -4.40 -15.40
C HIS A 227 0.83 -3.38 -14.36
N ASP A 228 1.45 -2.30 -14.82
CA ASP A 228 2.29 -1.44 -14.00
C ASP A 228 1.53 -0.44 -13.10
N TRP A 229 2.13 -0.11 -11.97
CA TRP A 229 1.67 0.95 -11.08
C TRP A 229 1.45 2.28 -11.79
N SER A 230 2.31 2.62 -12.75
CA SER A 230 2.21 3.85 -13.55
C SER A 230 0.89 3.96 -14.30
N TYR A 231 0.36 2.85 -14.83
CA TYR A 231 -0.94 2.80 -15.47
C TYR A 231 -2.05 3.10 -14.45
N TRP A 232 -2.10 2.35 -13.38
CA TRP A 232 -3.14 2.47 -12.35
C TRP A 232 -3.16 3.87 -11.73
N LYS A 233 -1.99 4.40 -11.38
CA LYS A 233 -1.82 5.77 -10.90
C LYS A 233 -2.33 6.81 -11.91
N GLY A 234 -1.98 6.67 -13.17
CA GLY A 234 -2.28 7.65 -14.22
C GLY A 234 -3.72 7.62 -14.72
N LYS A 235 -4.41 6.48 -14.64
CA LYS A 235 -5.71 6.26 -15.29
C LYS A 235 -6.84 5.90 -14.34
N ARG A 236 -6.57 5.34 -13.17
CA ARG A 236 -7.59 4.78 -12.27
C ARG A 236 -7.38 5.18 -10.79
N MET A 237 -6.87 6.39 -10.57
CA MET A 237 -6.66 6.91 -9.22
C MET A 237 -7.98 7.04 -8.42
N ASP A 238 -9.09 7.27 -9.10
CA ASP A 238 -10.44 7.25 -8.55
C ASP A 238 -10.80 5.86 -7.98
N TRP A 239 -10.56 4.79 -8.72
CA TRP A 239 -10.79 3.42 -8.26
C TRP A 239 -9.95 3.07 -7.04
N ILE A 240 -8.69 3.54 -7.04
CA ILE A 240 -7.77 3.33 -5.92
C ILE A 240 -8.27 4.07 -4.68
N ARG A 241 -8.72 5.32 -4.84
CA ARG A 241 -9.26 6.13 -3.74
C ARG A 241 -10.47 5.49 -3.08
N ASP A 242 -11.36 4.93 -3.90
CA ASP A 242 -12.62 4.34 -3.43
C ASP A 242 -12.43 2.96 -2.77
N ALA A 243 -11.31 2.29 -3.07
CA ALA A 243 -11.04 0.95 -2.56
C ALA A 243 -10.80 0.92 -1.04
N ILE A 244 -10.27 2.00 -0.47
CA ILE A 244 -9.96 2.11 0.96
C ILE A 244 -10.95 3.07 1.62
N ARG A 245 -11.66 2.58 2.64
CA ARG A 245 -12.64 3.41 3.39
C ARG A 245 -12.02 4.64 4.02
N LYS A 246 -12.81 5.71 4.07
CA LYS A 246 -12.45 6.96 4.73
C LYS A 246 -12.30 6.79 6.24
#